data_23a49f9d52bc02f5bb8a6d7bebfd9da5
#
_entry.id   23a49f9d52bc02f5bb8a6d7bebfd9da5
#
_cell.length_a   1.000
_cell.length_b   1.000
_cell.length_c   1.000
_cell.angle_alpha   90.00
_cell.angle_beta   90.00
_cell.angle_gamma   90.00
#
_symmetry.space_group_name_H-M   'P 1'
#
loop_
_entity.id
_entity.type
_entity.pdbx_description
1 polymer ?
#
loop_
_entity_poly.entity_id
_entity_poly.type
_entity_poly.pdbx_seq_one_letter_code
_entity_poly.pdbx_strand_id
1 'polypeptide(L)'
;MNDIKGKVAYITGGSKGIGLGIAKILLDSGMRVAITSRKLSAAKETADSLSKDPSKILAIESNVISIDDEMKAVKKVVDHFGQLDLLVANAGVGHFAPVDSMKPEEWKNTIDTNLTGVFNSVKSSIEPLKKSKGYIITIASLAGTNFFENGAAYNASKFGLVGFTQAIMLDLRKYGIKTSTIMPGSVSTYFNNHVPGDSDAWKIQPEDIGQIVLDLLQMNPRTLPSKIEVRPSMPSK
;
A
#
# COMPACT_ATOMS: atom_id res chain seq x y z
N MET A 1 2.17 5.88 -23.76
CA MET A 1 2.08 5.97 -22.29
C MET A 1 0.63 6.15 -21.91
N ASN A 2 0.16 5.45 -20.87
CA ASN A 2 -1.18 5.72 -20.35
C ASN A 2 -1.18 7.10 -19.69
N ASP A 3 -2.16 7.94 -20.04
CA ASP A 3 -2.37 9.19 -19.34
C ASP A 3 -2.92 8.88 -17.95
N ILE A 4 -2.19 9.32 -16.90
CA ILE A 4 -2.57 9.13 -15.50
C ILE A 4 -3.09 10.43 -14.86
N LYS A 5 -3.02 11.56 -15.57
CA LYS A 5 -3.50 12.84 -15.05
C LYS A 5 -4.99 12.78 -14.71
N GLY A 6 -5.34 13.28 -13.55
CA GLY A 6 -6.70 13.27 -13.06
C GLY A 6 -7.25 11.90 -12.63
N LYS A 7 -6.49 10.81 -12.76
CA LYS A 7 -6.85 9.51 -12.18
C LYS A 7 -6.78 9.56 -10.65
N VAL A 8 -7.53 8.68 -10.01
CA VAL A 8 -7.71 8.67 -8.56
C VAL A 8 -7.04 7.46 -7.93
N ALA A 9 -6.15 7.71 -6.98
CA ALA A 9 -5.52 6.69 -6.15
C ALA A 9 -6.09 6.70 -4.72
N TYR A 10 -6.36 5.53 -4.17
CA TYR A 10 -6.68 5.30 -2.77
C TYR A 10 -5.51 4.54 -2.12
N ILE A 11 -4.90 5.12 -1.09
CA ILE A 11 -3.69 4.61 -0.43
C ILE A 11 -3.97 4.35 1.04
N THR A 12 -3.97 3.09 1.47
CA THR A 12 -4.14 2.77 2.88
C THR A 12 -2.84 2.98 3.65
N GLY A 13 -2.93 3.55 4.86
CA GLY A 13 -1.74 3.88 5.65
C GLY A 13 -0.85 4.95 4.99
N GLY A 14 -1.46 5.91 4.28
CA GLY A 14 -0.76 6.93 3.51
C GLY A 14 -0.17 8.09 4.32
N SER A 15 -0.32 8.10 5.65
CA SER A 15 0.12 9.22 6.49
C SER A 15 1.62 9.23 6.82
N LYS A 16 2.38 8.18 6.47
CA LYS A 16 3.82 8.10 6.70
C LYS A 16 4.48 7.00 5.86
N GLY A 17 5.81 6.98 5.86
CA GLY A 17 6.61 5.91 5.25
C GLY A 17 6.28 5.69 3.77
N ILE A 18 6.22 4.44 3.34
CA ILE A 18 6.02 4.06 1.93
C ILE A 18 4.73 4.69 1.37
N GLY A 19 3.62 4.65 2.12
CA GLY A 19 2.36 5.23 1.65
C GLY A 19 2.43 6.74 1.40
N LEU A 20 3.16 7.48 2.24
CA LEU A 20 3.42 8.91 2.03
C LEU A 20 4.28 9.15 0.78
N GLY A 21 5.37 8.38 0.60
CA GLY A 21 6.23 8.49 -0.59
C GLY A 21 5.46 8.23 -1.88
N ILE A 22 4.59 7.20 -1.88
CA ILE A 22 3.71 6.91 -3.02
C ILE A 22 2.74 8.08 -3.26
N ALA A 23 2.10 8.59 -2.21
CA ALA A 23 1.15 9.71 -2.33
C ALA A 23 1.79 10.94 -2.96
N LYS A 24 3.01 11.29 -2.54
CA LYS A 24 3.79 12.41 -3.08
C LYS A 24 4.07 12.24 -4.58
N ILE A 25 4.66 11.12 -5.00
CA ILE A 25 4.99 10.86 -6.40
C ILE A 25 3.73 10.87 -7.30
N LEU A 26 2.62 10.29 -6.83
CA LEU A 26 1.39 10.26 -7.62
C LEU A 26 0.75 11.65 -7.74
N LEU A 27 0.77 12.46 -6.69
CA LEU A 27 0.31 13.85 -6.74
C LEU A 27 1.17 14.70 -7.70
N ASP A 28 2.49 14.59 -7.60
CA ASP A 28 3.44 15.30 -8.48
C ASP A 28 3.25 14.91 -9.95
N SER A 29 2.78 13.68 -10.20
CA SER A 29 2.45 13.18 -11.54
C SER A 29 1.05 13.57 -12.04
N GLY A 30 0.32 14.37 -11.27
CA GLY A 30 -1.00 14.90 -11.64
C GLY A 30 -2.19 13.99 -11.34
N MET A 31 -2.00 12.94 -10.54
CA MET A 31 -3.11 12.14 -10.01
C MET A 31 -3.81 12.86 -8.84
N ARG A 32 -5.02 12.44 -8.53
CA ARG A 32 -5.75 12.80 -7.32
C ARG A 32 -5.60 11.67 -6.32
N VAL A 33 -5.36 11.98 -5.05
CA VAL A 33 -4.98 10.97 -4.06
C VAL A 33 -5.86 11.05 -2.82
N ALA A 34 -6.39 9.92 -2.38
CA ALA A 34 -6.97 9.75 -1.06
C ALA A 34 -6.01 8.94 -0.19
N ILE A 35 -5.70 9.45 1.00
CA ILE A 35 -4.85 8.75 1.98
C ILE A 35 -5.64 8.43 3.24
N THR A 36 -5.35 7.27 3.86
CA THR A 36 -5.96 6.92 5.13
C THR A 36 -4.96 6.78 6.26
N SER A 37 -5.45 7.00 7.45
CA SER A 37 -4.81 6.68 8.72
C SER A 37 -5.88 6.28 9.75
N ARG A 38 -5.50 5.53 10.78
CA ARG A 38 -6.38 5.22 11.94
C ARG A 38 -6.74 6.46 12.77
N LYS A 39 -6.03 7.57 12.58
CA LYS A 39 -6.31 8.87 13.19
C LYS A 39 -6.50 9.89 12.08
N LEU A 40 -7.67 10.52 12.03
CA LEU A 40 -7.97 11.54 11.04
C LEU A 40 -6.98 12.72 11.08
N SER A 41 -6.55 13.11 12.28
CA SER A 41 -5.56 14.18 12.46
C SER A 41 -4.26 13.90 11.70
N ALA A 42 -3.71 12.70 11.81
CA ALA A 42 -2.49 12.32 11.10
C ALA A 42 -2.67 12.28 9.57
N ALA A 43 -3.84 11.83 9.09
CA ALA A 43 -4.13 11.87 7.66
C ALA A 43 -4.25 13.31 7.15
N LYS A 44 -4.93 14.20 7.91
CA LYS A 44 -5.09 15.61 7.56
C LYS A 44 -3.76 16.37 7.55
N GLU A 45 -2.95 16.23 8.60
CA GLU A 45 -1.63 16.84 8.68
C GLU A 45 -0.77 16.48 7.46
N THR A 46 -0.76 15.19 7.10
CA THR A 46 -0.04 14.72 5.92
C THR A 46 -0.63 15.29 4.63
N ALA A 47 -1.95 15.22 4.46
CA ALA A 47 -2.59 15.77 3.28
C ALA A 47 -2.28 17.25 3.10
N ASP A 48 -2.36 18.03 4.18
CA ASP A 48 -2.06 19.46 4.20
C ASP A 48 -0.60 19.79 3.89
N SER A 49 0.33 18.89 4.23
CA SER A 49 1.74 19.03 3.89
C SER A 49 2.02 18.76 2.40
N LEU A 50 1.22 17.89 1.77
CA LEU A 50 1.37 17.52 0.36
C LEU A 50 0.66 18.50 -0.57
N SER A 51 -0.54 18.94 -0.23
CA SER A 51 -1.29 19.91 -1.02
C SER A 51 -2.37 20.61 -0.20
N LYS A 52 -2.59 21.91 -0.45
CA LYS A 52 -3.71 22.67 0.11
C LYS A 52 -4.96 22.62 -0.78
N ASP A 53 -4.86 22.02 -1.95
CA ASP A 53 -5.96 21.91 -2.90
C ASP A 53 -6.80 20.65 -2.61
N PRO A 54 -8.02 20.80 -2.07
CA PRO A 54 -8.87 19.65 -1.74
C PRO A 54 -9.35 18.88 -2.97
N SER A 55 -9.24 19.45 -4.17
CA SER A 55 -9.53 18.74 -5.41
C SER A 55 -8.46 17.72 -5.78
N LYS A 56 -7.28 17.79 -5.14
CA LYS A 56 -6.13 16.91 -5.41
C LYS A 56 -5.91 15.85 -4.36
N ILE A 57 -6.21 16.17 -3.08
CA ILE A 57 -5.94 15.26 -1.97
C ILE A 57 -7.10 15.18 -1.00
N LEU A 58 -7.39 13.97 -0.52
CA LEU A 58 -8.43 13.69 0.48
C LEU A 58 -7.85 12.88 1.63
N ALA A 59 -8.04 13.39 2.87
CA ALA A 59 -7.67 12.69 4.10
C ALA A 59 -8.88 11.95 4.67
N ILE A 60 -8.73 10.66 4.97
CA ILE A 60 -9.81 9.81 5.49
C ILE A 60 -9.32 9.06 6.74
N GLU A 61 -10.17 8.99 7.76
CA GLU A 61 -9.99 8.05 8.85
C GLU A 61 -10.52 6.67 8.44
N SER A 62 -9.67 5.65 8.55
CA SER A 62 -10.05 4.25 8.31
C SER A 62 -9.13 3.31 9.08
N ASN A 63 -9.72 2.24 9.61
CA ASN A 63 -9.00 1.10 10.17
C ASN A 63 -9.20 -0.10 9.21
N VAL A 64 -8.13 -0.50 8.51
CA VAL A 64 -8.19 -1.57 7.50
C VAL A 64 -8.72 -2.91 8.03
N ILE A 65 -8.60 -3.19 9.33
CA ILE A 65 -9.16 -4.43 9.91
C ILE A 65 -10.69 -4.43 9.98
N SER A 66 -11.33 -3.26 9.83
CA SER A 66 -12.79 -3.11 9.75
C SER A 66 -13.23 -3.01 8.30
N ILE A 67 -13.99 -4.00 7.85
CA ILE A 67 -14.56 -3.98 6.49
C ILE A 67 -15.51 -2.78 6.29
N ASP A 68 -16.27 -2.42 7.32
CA ASP A 68 -17.21 -1.30 7.28
C ASP A 68 -16.48 0.04 7.15
N ASP A 69 -15.32 0.21 7.80
CA ASP A 69 -14.51 1.41 7.67
C ASP A 69 -13.94 1.53 6.25
N GLU A 70 -13.45 0.43 5.69
CA GLU A 70 -12.93 0.40 4.32
C GLU A 70 -14.04 0.67 3.30
N MET A 71 -15.25 0.10 3.47
CA MET A 71 -16.40 0.41 2.62
C MET A 71 -16.77 1.89 2.68
N LYS A 72 -16.81 2.50 3.88
CA LYS A 72 -17.07 3.93 4.06
C LYS A 72 -15.96 4.79 3.45
N ALA A 73 -14.70 4.38 3.60
CA ALA A 73 -13.55 5.09 3.05
C ALA A 73 -13.61 5.12 1.52
N VAL A 74 -13.79 3.96 0.88
CA VAL A 74 -13.91 3.87 -0.58
C VAL A 74 -15.11 4.65 -1.09
N LYS A 75 -16.24 4.61 -0.39
CA LYS A 75 -17.40 5.44 -0.73
C LYS A 75 -17.06 6.93 -0.72
N LYS A 76 -16.36 7.42 0.33
CA LYS A 76 -15.90 8.81 0.41
C LYS A 76 -14.98 9.19 -0.76
N VAL A 77 -14.08 8.30 -1.18
CA VAL A 77 -13.22 8.52 -2.34
C VAL A 77 -14.04 8.72 -3.61
N VAL A 78 -14.99 7.83 -3.85
CA VAL A 78 -15.85 7.88 -5.05
C VAL A 78 -16.79 9.08 -5.00
N ASP A 79 -17.40 9.39 -3.86
CA ASP A 79 -18.26 10.57 -3.69
C ASP A 79 -17.48 11.88 -3.95
N HIS A 80 -16.21 11.95 -3.51
CA HIS A 80 -15.40 13.17 -3.63
C HIS A 80 -14.78 13.36 -5.02
N PHE A 81 -14.22 12.29 -5.59
CA PHE A 81 -13.48 12.36 -6.85
C PHE A 81 -14.24 11.83 -8.07
N GLY A 82 -15.39 11.17 -7.86
CA GLY A 82 -16.22 10.59 -8.92
C GLY A 82 -15.77 9.22 -9.42
N GLN A 83 -14.57 8.74 -9.06
CA GLN A 83 -14.00 7.48 -9.55
C GLN A 83 -12.94 6.93 -8.60
N LEU A 84 -12.48 5.69 -8.87
CA LEU A 84 -11.30 5.09 -8.29
C LEU A 84 -10.56 4.29 -9.37
N ASP A 85 -9.28 4.62 -9.62
CA ASP A 85 -8.47 3.98 -10.65
C ASP A 85 -7.36 3.10 -10.07
N LEU A 86 -6.88 3.43 -8.89
CA LEU A 86 -5.78 2.71 -8.22
C LEU A 86 -6.09 2.49 -6.74
N LEU A 87 -5.98 1.25 -6.30
CA LEU A 87 -5.84 0.91 -4.89
C LEU A 87 -4.38 0.58 -4.59
N VAL A 88 -3.78 1.26 -3.62
CA VAL A 88 -2.51 0.86 -3.01
C VAL A 88 -2.80 0.36 -1.59
N ALA A 89 -2.83 -0.96 -1.42
CA ALA A 89 -3.01 -1.61 -0.14
C ALA A 89 -1.64 -1.68 0.58
N ASN A 90 -1.33 -0.61 1.32
CA ASN A 90 -0.03 -0.38 1.94
C ASN A 90 -0.04 -0.49 3.46
N ALA A 91 -1.16 -0.27 4.14
CA ALA A 91 -1.22 -0.33 5.60
C ALA A 91 -0.64 -1.66 6.13
N GLY A 92 0.28 -1.57 7.09
CA GLY A 92 0.94 -2.74 7.65
C GLY A 92 1.63 -2.45 8.97
N VAL A 93 1.83 -3.52 9.75
CA VAL A 93 2.55 -3.52 11.03
C VAL A 93 3.53 -4.68 11.08
N GLY A 94 4.52 -4.61 11.98
CA GLY A 94 5.44 -5.71 12.26
C GLY A 94 5.57 -5.93 13.75
N HIS A 95 5.36 -7.17 14.18
CA HIS A 95 5.71 -7.65 15.51
C HIS A 95 6.71 -8.78 15.34
N PHE A 96 7.84 -8.68 16.00
CA PHE A 96 8.96 -9.59 15.86
C PHE A 96 9.31 -10.17 17.23
N ALA A 97 9.16 -11.48 17.37
CA ALA A 97 9.49 -12.23 18.57
C ALA A 97 9.68 -13.72 18.23
N PRO A 98 10.48 -14.47 19.00
CA PRO A 98 10.47 -15.93 18.95
C PRO A 98 9.05 -16.46 19.13
N VAL A 99 8.71 -17.58 18.48
CA VAL A 99 7.34 -18.11 18.48
C VAL A 99 6.86 -18.55 19.87
N ASP A 100 7.78 -18.97 20.73
CA ASP A 100 7.49 -19.39 22.11
C ASP A 100 7.15 -18.21 23.06
N SER A 101 7.58 -17.01 22.73
CA SER A 101 7.32 -15.78 23.50
C SER A 101 6.39 -14.79 22.82
N MET A 102 6.02 -15.03 21.55
CA MET A 102 5.09 -14.17 20.81
C MET A 102 3.70 -14.18 21.46
N LYS A 103 3.18 -13.00 21.76
CA LYS A 103 1.83 -12.87 22.32
C LYS A 103 0.76 -13.11 21.25
N PRO A 104 -0.34 -13.81 21.57
CA PRO A 104 -1.45 -14.04 20.65
C PRO A 104 -1.99 -12.75 20.02
N GLU A 105 -2.02 -11.65 20.76
CA GLU A 105 -2.48 -10.34 20.31
C GLU A 105 -1.55 -9.73 19.24
N GLU A 106 -0.25 -9.95 19.37
CA GLU A 106 0.75 -9.49 18.38
C GLU A 106 0.63 -10.27 17.08
N TRP A 107 0.46 -11.59 17.17
CA TRP A 107 0.13 -12.45 16.03
C TRP A 107 -1.15 -11.97 15.36
N LYS A 108 -2.24 -11.89 16.12
CA LYS A 108 -3.56 -11.48 15.62
C LYS A 108 -3.51 -10.11 14.95
N ASN A 109 -2.90 -9.10 15.60
CA ASN A 109 -2.77 -7.76 15.04
C ASN A 109 -1.98 -7.75 13.73
N THR A 110 -0.93 -8.57 13.63
CA THR A 110 -0.11 -8.66 12.41
C THR A 110 -0.92 -9.28 11.26
N ILE A 111 -1.59 -10.39 11.49
CA ILE A 111 -2.42 -11.07 10.46
C ILE A 111 -3.60 -10.19 10.07
N ASP A 112 -4.32 -9.65 11.04
CA ASP A 112 -5.51 -8.82 10.80
C ASP A 112 -5.16 -7.56 10.00
N THR A 113 -4.02 -6.92 10.30
CA THR A 113 -3.63 -5.71 9.56
C THR A 113 -3.06 -6.04 8.18
N ASN A 114 -2.08 -6.96 8.11
CA ASN A 114 -1.27 -7.16 6.91
C ASN A 114 -1.94 -8.05 5.87
N LEU A 115 -2.92 -8.87 6.25
CA LEU A 115 -3.59 -9.83 5.36
C LEU A 115 -5.09 -9.58 5.30
N THR A 116 -5.82 -9.69 6.43
CA THR A 116 -7.26 -9.44 6.47
C THR A 116 -7.58 -8.00 6.08
N GLY A 117 -6.80 -7.02 6.55
CA GLY A 117 -6.98 -5.61 6.20
C GLY A 117 -6.79 -5.34 4.71
N VAL A 118 -5.82 -6.01 4.07
CA VAL A 118 -5.66 -5.91 2.61
C VAL A 118 -6.84 -6.53 1.88
N PHE A 119 -7.34 -7.69 2.34
CA PHE A 119 -8.57 -8.28 1.79
C PHE A 119 -9.74 -7.28 1.89
N ASN A 120 -9.93 -6.63 3.04
CA ASN A 120 -10.99 -5.64 3.25
C ASN A 120 -10.88 -4.47 2.28
N SER A 121 -9.68 -3.91 2.11
CA SER A 121 -9.42 -2.80 1.19
C SER A 121 -9.69 -3.20 -0.26
N VAL A 122 -9.23 -4.38 -0.67
CA VAL A 122 -9.50 -4.93 -2.01
C VAL A 122 -10.99 -5.15 -2.21
N LYS A 123 -11.66 -5.86 -1.29
CA LYS A 123 -13.09 -6.19 -1.38
C LYS A 123 -13.96 -4.94 -1.53
N SER A 124 -13.65 -3.90 -0.76
CA SER A 124 -14.36 -2.62 -0.80
C SER A 124 -14.14 -1.86 -2.12
N SER A 125 -12.98 -2.06 -2.76
CA SER A 125 -12.58 -1.31 -3.96
C SER A 125 -12.98 -1.98 -5.29
N ILE A 126 -13.46 -3.24 -5.28
CA ILE A 126 -13.69 -4.02 -6.52
C ILE A 126 -14.67 -3.32 -7.45
N GLU A 127 -15.82 -2.87 -6.96
CA GLU A 127 -16.87 -2.33 -7.84
C GLU A 127 -16.46 -1.02 -8.54
N PRO A 128 -15.88 -0.02 -7.85
CA PRO A 128 -15.37 1.15 -8.57
C PRO A 128 -14.19 0.81 -9.49
N LEU A 129 -13.30 -0.13 -9.11
CA LEU A 129 -12.18 -0.54 -9.97
C LEU A 129 -12.62 -1.32 -11.21
N LYS A 130 -13.74 -2.05 -11.16
CA LYS A 130 -14.35 -2.67 -12.37
C LYS A 130 -14.78 -1.60 -13.38
N LYS A 131 -15.37 -0.49 -12.89
CA LYS A 131 -15.83 0.61 -13.76
C LYS A 131 -14.69 1.31 -14.47
N SER A 132 -13.57 1.53 -13.76
CA SER A 132 -12.39 2.20 -14.30
C SER A 132 -11.42 1.25 -15.05
N LYS A 133 -11.61 -0.07 -14.95
CA LYS A 133 -10.62 -1.10 -15.33
C LYS A 133 -9.29 -0.80 -14.66
N GLY A 134 -9.34 -0.56 -13.36
CA GLY A 134 -8.26 0.01 -12.57
C GLY A 134 -7.14 -0.96 -12.20
N TYR A 135 -6.37 -0.59 -11.18
CA TYR A 135 -5.22 -1.34 -10.74
C TYR A 135 -5.25 -1.55 -9.22
N ILE A 136 -4.84 -2.71 -8.76
CA ILE A 136 -4.59 -3.03 -7.35
C ILE A 136 -3.10 -3.27 -7.17
N ILE A 137 -2.46 -2.52 -6.30
CA ILE A 137 -1.06 -2.73 -5.91
C ILE A 137 -1.01 -3.00 -4.41
N THR A 138 -0.47 -4.16 -4.03
CA THR A 138 -0.23 -4.49 -2.62
C THR A 138 1.23 -4.27 -2.27
N ILE A 139 1.48 -3.71 -1.08
CA ILE A 139 2.83 -3.56 -0.55
C ILE A 139 3.12 -4.74 0.40
N ALA A 140 3.76 -5.77 -0.16
CA ALA A 140 4.18 -6.93 0.61
C ALA A 140 5.53 -6.67 1.32
N SER A 141 6.51 -7.52 1.09
CA SER A 141 7.90 -7.43 1.58
C SER A 141 8.70 -8.57 0.96
N LEU A 142 10.02 -8.48 0.95
CA LEU A 142 10.89 -9.65 0.76
C LEU A 142 10.60 -10.77 1.79
N ALA A 143 10.06 -10.42 2.95
CA ALA A 143 9.54 -11.37 3.94
C ALA A 143 8.35 -12.21 3.44
N GLY A 144 7.83 -11.94 2.26
CA GLY A 144 6.82 -12.77 1.57
C GLY A 144 7.41 -13.85 0.67
N THR A 145 8.74 -13.91 0.51
CA THR A 145 9.49 -14.94 -0.24
C THR A 145 10.67 -15.48 0.54
N ASN A 146 11.18 -14.73 1.51
CA ASN A 146 12.29 -15.14 2.39
C ASN A 146 11.84 -15.10 3.85
N PHE A 147 12.30 -16.01 4.65
CA PHE A 147 12.01 -16.05 6.07
C PHE A 147 13.24 -15.68 6.90
N PHE A 148 13.01 -15.21 8.12
CA PHE A 148 14.06 -14.83 9.05
C PHE A 148 13.63 -15.12 10.50
N GLU A 149 14.60 -15.21 11.37
CA GLU A 149 14.39 -15.48 12.79
C GLU A 149 13.53 -14.41 13.45
N ASN A 150 12.65 -14.79 14.38
CA ASN A 150 11.69 -13.91 15.07
C ASN A 150 10.60 -13.32 14.14
N GLY A 151 10.53 -13.74 12.89
CA GLY A 151 9.61 -13.22 11.89
C GLY A 151 8.30 -13.98 11.74
N ALA A 152 7.94 -14.91 12.64
CA ALA A 152 6.84 -15.87 12.42
C ALA A 152 5.53 -15.21 11.97
N ALA A 153 5.00 -14.25 12.72
CA ALA A 153 3.75 -13.56 12.36
C ALA A 153 3.91 -12.72 11.08
N TYR A 154 5.02 -11.96 10.98
CA TYR A 154 5.25 -11.09 9.85
C TYR A 154 5.45 -11.90 8.55
N ASN A 155 6.30 -12.93 8.57
CA ASN A 155 6.48 -13.82 7.43
C ASN A 155 5.15 -14.47 7.03
N ALA A 156 4.39 -15.07 7.96
CA ALA A 156 3.10 -15.67 7.67
C ALA A 156 2.16 -14.68 6.97
N SER A 157 2.08 -13.44 7.47
CA SER A 157 1.24 -12.39 6.87
C SER A 157 1.70 -12.00 5.46
N LYS A 158 3.02 -11.88 5.23
CA LYS A 158 3.56 -11.42 3.94
C LYS A 158 3.61 -12.53 2.88
N PHE A 159 3.89 -13.79 3.25
CA PHE A 159 3.70 -14.95 2.37
C PHE A 159 2.22 -15.09 1.96
N GLY A 160 1.31 -15.01 2.95
CA GLY A 160 -0.13 -15.01 2.68
C GLY A 160 -0.55 -13.88 1.74
N LEU A 161 -0.01 -12.67 1.94
CA LEU A 161 -0.31 -11.52 1.09
C LEU A 161 0.17 -11.70 -0.36
N VAL A 162 1.37 -12.25 -0.57
CA VAL A 162 1.87 -12.56 -1.92
C VAL A 162 0.96 -13.59 -2.59
N GLY A 163 0.61 -14.69 -1.89
CA GLY A 163 -0.31 -15.70 -2.39
C GLY A 163 -1.69 -15.14 -2.73
N PHE A 164 -2.28 -14.36 -1.80
CA PHE A 164 -3.55 -13.66 -2.01
C PHE A 164 -3.52 -12.77 -3.25
N THR A 165 -2.47 -11.95 -3.38
CA THR A 165 -2.36 -11.02 -4.52
C THR A 165 -2.28 -11.75 -5.86
N GLN A 166 -1.54 -12.86 -5.93
CA GLN A 166 -1.43 -13.66 -7.15
C GLN A 166 -2.76 -14.36 -7.49
N ALA A 167 -3.52 -14.83 -6.49
CA ALA A 167 -4.83 -15.44 -6.69
C ALA A 167 -5.84 -14.42 -7.23
N ILE A 168 -5.98 -13.25 -6.58
CA ILE A 168 -6.94 -12.23 -7.04
C ILE A 168 -6.57 -11.63 -8.41
N MET A 169 -5.31 -11.64 -8.80
CA MET A 169 -4.90 -11.29 -10.16
C MET A 169 -5.62 -12.16 -11.20
N LEU A 170 -5.71 -13.46 -10.95
CA LEU A 170 -6.40 -14.40 -11.85
C LEU A 170 -7.92 -14.17 -11.84
N ASP A 171 -8.50 -13.91 -10.67
CA ASP A 171 -9.94 -13.69 -10.52
C ASP A 171 -10.43 -12.40 -11.18
N LEU A 172 -9.61 -11.32 -11.10
CA LEU A 172 -10.01 -9.97 -11.46
C LEU A 172 -9.64 -9.56 -12.90
N ARG A 173 -8.69 -10.25 -13.54
CA ARG A 173 -8.28 -9.93 -14.92
C ARG A 173 -9.42 -9.97 -15.94
N LYS A 174 -10.44 -10.81 -15.73
CA LYS A 174 -11.63 -10.86 -16.58
C LYS A 174 -12.44 -9.57 -16.58
N TYR A 175 -12.28 -8.73 -15.55
CA TYR A 175 -12.89 -7.41 -15.44
C TYR A 175 -11.96 -6.29 -15.93
N GLY A 176 -10.77 -6.61 -16.43
CA GLY A 176 -9.76 -5.66 -16.85
C GLY A 176 -8.98 -5.02 -15.69
N ILE A 177 -9.16 -5.51 -14.45
CA ILE A 177 -8.41 -5.02 -13.29
C ILE A 177 -7.03 -5.68 -13.29
N LYS A 178 -5.98 -4.86 -13.24
CA LYS A 178 -4.61 -5.30 -13.05
C LYS A 178 -4.30 -5.48 -11.56
N THR A 179 -3.42 -6.42 -11.23
CA THR A 179 -3.02 -6.65 -9.84
C THR A 179 -1.54 -7.01 -9.75
N SER A 180 -0.79 -6.28 -8.93
CA SER A 180 0.63 -6.50 -8.68
C SER A 180 0.94 -6.47 -7.19
N THR A 181 2.02 -7.14 -6.80
CA THR A 181 2.62 -6.98 -5.47
C THR A 181 4.02 -6.44 -5.58
N ILE A 182 4.33 -5.38 -4.82
CA ILE A 182 5.68 -4.87 -4.63
C ILE A 182 6.21 -5.45 -3.32
N MET A 183 7.41 -6.01 -3.36
CA MET A 183 8.05 -6.68 -2.24
C MET A 183 9.35 -5.96 -1.87
N PRO A 184 9.28 -4.86 -1.10
CA PRO A 184 10.46 -4.12 -0.69
C PRO A 184 11.31 -4.89 0.31
N GLY A 185 12.62 -4.67 0.23
CA GLY A 185 13.58 -4.96 1.30
C GLY A 185 13.59 -3.85 2.35
N SER A 186 14.79 -3.45 2.80
CA SER A 186 14.92 -2.38 3.78
C SER A 186 14.57 -1.03 3.20
N VAL A 187 13.51 -0.41 3.72
CA VAL A 187 13.06 0.94 3.35
C VAL A 187 13.23 1.87 4.56
N SER A 188 13.71 3.09 4.33
CA SER A 188 13.86 4.12 5.36
C SER A 188 12.48 4.63 5.79
N THR A 189 11.93 4.08 6.87
CA THR A 189 10.58 4.40 7.37
C THR A 189 10.51 4.31 8.88
N TYR A 190 9.42 4.79 9.46
CA TYR A 190 9.08 4.63 10.89
C TYR A 190 8.55 3.23 11.24
N PHE A 191 8.78 2.23 10.39
CA PHE A 191 8.32 0.88 10.64
C PHE A 191 9.05 0.25 11.83
N ASN A 192 8.32 -0.45 12.71
CA ASN A 192 8.88 -1.09 13.90
C ASN A 192 9.64 -0.11 14.84
N ASN A 193 9.09 1.08 15.07
CA ASN A 193 9.67 2.14 15.93
C ASN A 193 11.04 2.66 15.46
N HIS A 194 11.45 2.35 14.24
CA HIS A 194 12.64 2.97 13.65
C HIS A 194 12.37 4.47 13.38
N VAL A 195 13.40 5.28 13.52
CA VAL A 195 13.39 6.71 13.17
C VAL A 195 14.35 6.90 12.00
N PRO A 196 13.86 7.31 10.81
CA PRO A 196 14.72 7.56 9.65
C PRO A 196 15.78 8.62 9.95
N GLY A 197 16.98 8.43 9.40
CA GLY A 197 18.10 9.36 9.55
C GLY A 197 19.19 9.13 8.50
N ASP A 198 20.29 9.89 8.58
CA ASP A 198 21.38 9.85 7.59
C ASP A 198 22.01 8.46 7.43
N SER A 199 21.98 7.65 8.49
CA SER A 199 22.44 6.24 8.44
C SER A 199 21.60 5.35 7.54
N ASP A 200 20.41 5.80 7.11
CA ASP A 200 19.51 5.08 6.22
C ASP A 200 19.72 5.40 4.74
N ALA A 201 20.70 6.21 4.38
CA ALA A 201 20.94 6.60 2.98
C ALA A 201 21.16 5.42 2.02
N TRP A 202 21.62 4.27 2.53
CA TRP A 202 21.78 3.04 1.75
C TRP A 202 20.46 2.29 1.50
N LYS A 203 19.43 2.54 2.30
CA LYS A 203 18.11 1.90 2.18
C LYS A 203 17.33 2.50 1.00
N ILE A 204 16.36 1.73 0.52
CA ILE A 204 15.34 2.25 -0.39
C ILE A 204 14.63 3.41 0.31
N GLN A 205 14.39 4.50 -0.40
CA GLN A 205 13.58 5.60 0.11
C GLN A 205 12.08 5.38 -0.21
N PRO A 206 11.15 5.90 0.58
CA PRO A 206 9.71 5.77 0.31
C PRO A 206 9.31 6.21 -1.10
N GLU A 207 9.93 7.26 -1.62
CA GLU A 207 9.69 7.80 -2.95
C GLU A 207 10.14 6.85 -4.08
N ASP A 208 11.17 6.01 -3.84
CA ASP A 208 11.60 5.00 -4.82
C ASP A 208 10.48 3.98 -5.06
N ILE A 209 9.75 3.61 -3.99
CA ILE A 209 8.58 2.75 -4.13
C ILE A 209 7.45 3.49 -4.84
N GLY A 210 7.29 4.80 -4.59
CA GLY A 210 6.36 5.66 -5.32
C GLY A 210 6.66 5.69 -6.82
N GLN A 211 7.93 5.79 -7.20
CA GLN A 211 8.37 5.76 -8.60
C GLN A 211 8.03 4.41 -9.26
N ILE A 212 8.25 3.29 -8.59
CA ILE A 212 7.87 1.97 -9.10
C ILE A 212 6.36 1.88 -9.35
N VAL A 213 5.55 2.41 -8.44
CA VAL A 213 4.08 2.47 -8.64
C VAL A 213 3.74 3.30 -9.87
N LEU A 214 4.37 4.45 -10.05
CA LEU A 214 4.19 5.31 -11.23
C LEU A 214 4.58 4.59 -12.52
N ASP A 215 5.73 3.92 -12.54
CA ASP A 215 6.22 3.16 -13.70
C ASP A 215 5.23 2.04 -14.08
N LEU A 216 4.67 1.31 -13.10
CA LEU A 216 3.65 0.29 -13.34
C LEU A 216 2.38 0.87 -13.99
N LEU A 217 1.95 2.06 -13.59
CA LEU A 217 0.78 2.74 -14.17
C LEU A 217 1.02 3.18 -15.62
N GLN A 218 2.25 3.55 -15.95
CA GLN A 218 2.65 4.04 -17.26
C GLN A 218 3.02 2.95 -18.27
N MET A 219 3.18 1.70 -17.80
CA MET A 219 3.48 0.56 -18.68
C MET A 219 2.42 0.34 -19.74
N ASN A 220 2.84 -0.28 -20.85
CA ASN A 220 1.91 -0.71 -21.89
C ASN A 220 0.78 -1.58 -21.27
N PRO A 221 -0.50 -1.32 -21.58
CA PRO A 221 -1.63 -2.04 -20.97
C PRO A 221 -1.57 -3.56 -21.04
N ARG A 222 -0.90 -4.12 -22.05
CA ARG A 222 -0.73 -5.59 -22.21
C ARG A 222 0.35 -6.17 -21.30
N THR A 223 1.11 -5.33 -20.58
CA THR A 223 2.21 -5.77 -19.70
C THR A 223 1.77 -5.70 -18.25
N LEU A 224 2.02 -6.77 -17.49
CA LEU A 224 1.69 -6.88 -16.07
C LEU A 224 2.83 -7.53 -15.29
N PRO A 225 3.76 -6.75 -14.70
CA PRO A 225 4.66 -7.27 -13.67
C PRO A 225 3.85 -7.65 -12.43
N SER A 226 3.63 -8.95 -12.21
CA SER A 226 2.75 -9.42 -11.14
C SER A 226 3.41 -9.46 -9.76
N LYS A 227 4.75 -9.66 -9.74
CA LYS A 227 5.59 -9.64 -8.53
C LYS A 227 6.85 -8.81 -8.80
N ILE A 228 7.15 -7.85 -7.93
CA ILE A 228 8.30 -6.97 -8.06
C ILE A 228 9.10 -7.00 -6.75
N GLU A 229 10.26 -7.66 -6.76
CA GLU A 229 11.21 -7.59 -5.66
C GLU A 229 12.07 -6.33 -5.81
N VAL A 230 12.23 -5.59 -4.69
CA VAL A 230 13.03 -4.37 -4.65
C VAL A 230 14.01 -4.47 -3.50
N ARG A 231 15.29 -4.35 -3.80
CA ARG A 231 16.39 -4.45 -2.81
C ARG A 231 17.19 -3.17 -2.81
N PRO A 232 17.77 -2.77 -1.67
CA PRO A 232 18.87 -1.81 -1.71
C PRO A 232 19.95 -2.28 -2.67
N SER A 233 20.49 -1.38 -3.47
CA SER A 233 21.53 -1.71 -4.45
C SER A 233 22.87 -2.07 -3.79
N MET A 234 23.08 -1.55 -2.57
CA MET A 234 24.28 -1.82 -1.75
C MET A 234 23.86 -2.45 -0.42
N PRO A 235 24.63 -3.39 0.14
CA PRO A 235 24.37 -3.91 1.46
C PRO A 235 24.58 -2.84 2.54
N SER A 236 23.98 -3.05 3.73
CA SER A 236 24.35 -2.28 4.92
C SER A 236 25.85 -2.46 5.22
N LYS A 237 26.53 -1.38 5.49
CA LYS A 237 27.91 -1.42 6.01
C LYS A 237 27.94 -1.94 7.43
#